data_493b94d96748ce0a7c2009eb37c09c66
#
_entry.id   493b94d96748ce0a7c2009eb37c09c66
#
_cell.length_a   1.000
_cell.length_b   1.000
_cell.length_c   1.000
_cell.angle_alpha   90.00
_cell.angle_beta   90.00
_cell.angle_gamma   90.00
#
_symmetry.space_group_name_H-M   'P 1'
#
loop_
_entity.id
_entity.type
_entity.pdbx_description
1 polymer ?
#
loop_
_entity_poly.entity_id
_entity_poly.type
_entity_poly.pdbx_seq_one_letter_code
_entity_poly.pdbx_strand_id
1 'polypeptide(L)'
;FNRPNLYYEVRPKTKNIDRDIIKFIKANSGKSGIIYCLSRKKVEELAEILQANEINARPYHAGMDSSTRSATQDDFLMEKIDVIVATIAFGMGIDKPDVRYVIHYDIPKSLEGYYQETGRAGRDGGEGLCITFYSSKDLQKLEKFMEGKPVAEQDIGRQLLQETAAYAESSVCRRKLLLHYFGEIYTEDNCGNCDNCLNPKKQ
;
A
#
# COMPACT_ATOMS: atom_id res chain seq x y z
N PHE A 1 -8.53 14.00 -8.58
CA PHE A 1 -8.00 12.66 -8.21
C PHE A 1 -6.58 12.38 -8.74
N ASN A 2 -6.13 13.07 -9.80
CA ASN A 2 -4.79 12.81 -10.32
C ASN A 2 -3.70 13.33 -9.38
N ARG A 3 -2.75 12.45 -9.06
CA ARG A 3 -1.57 12.74 -8.24
C ARG A 3 -0.32 12.44 -9.09
N PRO A 4 0.10 13.36 -9.98
CA PRO A 4 1.17 13.08 -10.95
C PRO A 4 2.54 12.82 -10.32
N ASN A 5 2.75 13.27 -9.08
CA ASN A 5 3.98 13.02 -8.32
C ASN A 5 4.09 11.61 -7.74
N LEU A 6 3.02 10.80 -7.82
CA LEU A 6 3.04 9.43 -7.32
C LEU A 6 3.41 8.44 -8.42
N TYR A 7 4.38 7.58 -8.12
CA TYR A 7 4.75 6.46 -8.97
C TYR A 7 3.99 5.21 -8.51
N TYR A 8 3.36 4.49 -9.42
CA TYR A 8 2.61 3.27 -9.13
C TYR A 8 3.28 2.05 -9.73
N GLU A 9 3.48 1.02 -8.91
CA GLU A 9 4.07 -0.24 -9.34
C GLU A 9 3.40 -1.41 -8.64
N VAL A 10 3.21 -2.52 -9.36
CA VAL A 10 2.76 -3.79 -8.79
C VAL A 10 3.85 -4.83 -9.03
N ARG A 11 4.30 -5.48 -7.96
CA ARG A 11 5.32 -6.53 -7.99
C ARG A 11 4.71 -7.88 -7.63
N PRO A 12 5.24 -8.98 -8.17
CA PRO A 12 4.81 -10.30 -7.74
C PRO A 12 5.14 -10.52 -6.25
N LYS A 13 4.18 -11.05 -5.52
CA LYS A 13 4.38 -11.44 -4.12
C LYS A 13 4.91 -12.87 -4.08
N THR A 14 6.15 -13.03 -3.70
CA THR A 14 6.84 -14.32 -3.61
C THR A 14 7.18 -14.62 -2.15
N LYS A 15 7.74 -15.81 -1.90
CA LYS A 15 8.24 -16.19 -0.57
C LYS A 15 9.39 -15.28 -0.10
N ASN A 16 9.99 -14.51 -0.99
CA ASN A 16 11.10 -13.58 -0.69
C ASN A 16 10.63 -12.14 -0.42
N ILE A 17 9.33 -11.93 -0.23
CA ILE A 17 8.76 -10.59 -0.07
C ILE A 17 9.42 -9.78 1.06
N ASP A 18 9.71 -10.42 2.20
CA ASP A 18 10.32 -9.71 3.31
C ASP A 18 11.71 -9.19 2.93
N ARG A 19 12.48 -10.00 2.23
CA ARG A 19 13.80 -9.60 1.70
C ARG A 19 13.67 -8.45 0.71
N ASP A 20 12.69 -8.52 -0.19
CA ASP A 20 12.46 -7.48 -1.20
C ASP A 20 12.10 -6.15 -0.55
N ILE A 21 11.26 -6.19 0.49
CA ILE A 21 10.89 -4.99 1.26
C ILE A 21 12.09 -4.40 1.98
N ILE A 22 12.88 -5.24 2.66
CA ILE A 22 14.10 -4.79 3.36
C ILE A 22 15.06 -4.11 2.37
N LYS A 23 15.26 -4.73 1.22
CA LYS A 23 16.13 -4.19 0.17
C LYS A 23 15.62 -2.84 -0.33
N PHE A 24 14.32 -2.72 -0.55
CA PHE A 24 13.69 -1.47 -0.96
C PHE A 24 13.90 -0.36 0.07
N ILE A 25 13.63 -0.66 1.35
CA ILE A 25 13.77 0.32 2.43
C ILE A 25 15.22 0.78 2.56
N LYS A 26 16.18 -0.15 2.49
CA LYS A 26 17.60 0.20 2.58
C LYS A 26 18.08 1.05 1.39
N ALA A 27 17.54 0.80 0.20
CA ALA A 27 17.80 1.65 -0.96
C ALA A 27 17.19 3.05 -0.81
N ASN A 28 16.22 3.22 0.08
CA ASN A 28 15.55 4.49 0.37
C ASN A 28 15.82 4.94 1.82
N SER A 29 16.98 4.62 2.35
CA SER A 29 17.39 4.96 3.71
C SER A 29 17.25 6.45 3.99
N GLY A 30 16.78 6.79 5.18
CA GLY A 30 16.53 8.17 5.60
C GLY A 30 15.21 8.76 5.10
N LYS A 31 14.44 8.00 4.32
CA LYS A 31 13.13 8.42 3.84
C LYS A 31 12.03 7.80 4.69
N SER A 32 10.92 8.54 4.86
CA SER A 32 9.76 8.06 5.61
C SER A 32 8.85 7.20 4.74
N GLY A 33 8.36 6.10 5.30
CA GLY A 33 7.47 5.20 4.58
C GLY A 33 6.41 4.54 5.45
N ILE A 34 5.37 4.05 4.79
CA ILE A 34 4.26 3.32 5.42
C ILE A 34 4.12 1.98 4.71
N ILE A 35 3.97 0.90 5.48
CA ILE A 35 3.72 -0.44 4.94
C ILE A 35 2.37 -0.93 5.47
N TYR A 36 1.48 -1.34 4.58
CA TYR A 36 0.17 -1.86 4.92
C TYR A 36 0.14 -3.39 4.83
N CYS A 37 -0.32 -4.03 5.90
CA CYS A 37 -0.54 -5.47 5.97
C CYS A 37 -2.01 -5.77 6.30
N LEU A 38 -2.49 -6.96 5.96
CA LEU A 38 -3.89 -7.35 6.18
C LEU A 38 -4.20 -7.59 7.65
N SER A 39 -3.31 -8.22 8.42
CA SER A 39 -3.58 -8.63 9.80
C SER A 39 -2.67 -7.93 10.80
N ARG A 40 -3.17 -7.78 12.04
CA ARG A 40 -2.40 -7.25 13.16
C ARG A 40 -1.16 -8.09 13.46
N LYS A 41 -1.32 -9.41 13.37
CA LYS A 41 -0.22 -10.35 13.58
C LYS A 41 0.91 -10.10 12.58
N LYS A 42 0.56 -9.93 11.30
CA LYS A 42 1.57 -9.67 10.26
C LYS A 42 2.24 -8.31 10.44
N VAL A 43 1.48 -7.31 10.87
CA VAL A 43 2.03 -5.98 11.19
C VAL A 43 3.12 -6.11 12.25
N GLU A 44 2.86 -6.81 13.33
CA GLU A 44 3.83 -6.99 14.43
C GLU A 44 5.03 -7.82 13.99
N GLU A 45 4.81 -8.93 13.27
CA GLU A 45 5.88 -9.78 12.75
C GLU A 45 6.80 -9.00 11.80
N LEU A 46 6.23 -8.26 10.86
CA LEU A 46 7.01 -7.50 9.90
C LEU A 46 7.79 -6.37 10.58
N ALA A 47 7.19 -5.66 11.53
CA ALA A 47 7.89 -4.64 12.30
C ALA A 47 9.12 -5.22 13.03
N GLU A 48 8.98 -6.40 13.63
CA GLU A 48 10.10 -7.09 14.31
C GLU A 48 11.19 -7.50 13.31
N ILE A 49 10.82 -8.02 12.15
CA ILE A 49 11.77 -8.38 11.09
C ILE A 49 12.54 -7.15 10.62
N LEU A 50 11.88 -6.03 10.43
CA LEU A 50 12.52 -4.80 10.01
C LEU A 50 13.48 -4.28 11.08
N GLN A 51 13.07 -4.30 12.34
CA GLN A 51 13.92 -3.91 13.48
C GLN A 51 15.16 -4.80 13.57
N ALA A 52 15.01 -6.10 13.36
CA ALA A 52 16.12 -7.06 13.35
C ALA A 52 17.12 -6.78 12.22
N ASN A 53 16.69 -6.09 11.17
CA ASN A 53 17.52 -5.68 10.05
C ASN A 53 17.96 -4.22 10.12
N GLU A 54 17.96 -3.64 11.33
CA GLU A 54 18.44 -2.28 11.60
C GLU A 54 17.59 -1.19 10.92
N ILE A 55 16.32 -1.48 10.67
CA ILE A 55 15.37 -0.49 10.16
C ILE A 55 14.54 0.01 11.34
N ASN A 56 14.44 1.31 11.48
CA ASN A 56 13.70 1.94 12.56
C ASN A 56 12.20 1.97 12.21
N ALA A 57 11.52 0.85 12.48
CA ALA A 57 10.12 0.62 12.16
C ALA A 57 9.31 0.34 13.42
N ARG A 58 8.04 0.72 13.42
CA ARG A 58 7.10 0.40 14.51
C ARG A 58 5.75 -0.05 13.98
N PRO A 59 5.06 -0.95 14.71
CA PRO A 59 3.71 -1.36 14.36
C PRO A 59 2.67 -0.29 14.72
N TYR A 60 1.55 -0.30 13.99
CA TYR A 60 0.44 0.62 14.23
C TYR A 60 -0.88 -0.08 13.84
N HIS A 61 -1.68 -0.46 14.84
CA HIS A 61 -2.98 -1.10 14.60
C HIS A 61 -3.93 -0.88 15.78
N ALA A 62 -5.20 -1.24 15.60
CA ALA A 62 -6.27 -0.97 16.56
C ALA A 62 -6.15 -1.74 17.88
N GLY A 63 -5.37 -2.84 17.91
CA GLY A 63 -5.14 -3.61 19.14
C GLY A 63 -4.17 -2.97 20.11
N MET A 64 -3.45 -1.94 19.68
CA MET A 64 -2.54 -1.18 20.54
C MET A 64 -3.30 -0.10 21.30
N ASP A 65 -2.82 0.26 22.49
CA ASP A 65 -3.47 1.33 23.25
C ASP A 65 -3.27 2.71 22.57
N SER A 66 -4.16 3.64 22.89
CA SER A 66 -4.17 4.95 22.24
C SER A 66 -2.91 5.77 22.55
N SER A 67 -2.32 5.61 23.73
CA SER A 67 -1.09 6.32 24.09
C SER A 67 0.10 5.85 23.27
N THR A 68 0.23 4.54 23.06
CA THR A 68 1.28 3.95 22.21
C THR A 68 1.11 4.40 20.75
N ARG A 69 -0.11 4.40 20.24
CA ARG A 69 -0.39 4.87 18.87
C ARG A 69 -0.04 6.35 18.69
N SER A 70 -0.43 7.19 19.64
CA SER A 70 -0.09 8.62 19.62
C SER A 70 1.42 8.84 19.66
N ALA A 71 2.13 8.13 20.53
CA ALA A 71 3.58 8.22 20.61
C ALA A 71 4.26 7.80 19.32
N THR A 72 3.79 6.71 18.69
CA THR A 72 4.33 6.23 17.41
C THR A 72 4.12 7.27 16.31
N GLN A 73 2.95 7.87 16.24
CA GLN A 73 2.65 8.90 15.24
C GLN A 73 3.51 10.15 15.46
N ASP A 74 3.64 10.60 16.71
CA ASP A 74 4.49 11.75 17.05
C ASP A 74 5.95 11.48 16.68
N ASP A 75 6.46 10.28 16.97
CA ASP A 75 7.83 9.90 16.62
C ASP A 75 8.03 9.83 15.10
N PHE A 76 7.01 9.42 14.36
CA PHE A 76 7.05 9.42 12.90
C PHE A 76 7.09 10.86 12.34
N LEU A 77 6.26 11.75 12.85
CA LEU A 77 6.26 13.17 12.46
C LEU A 77 7.58 13.84 12.77
N MET A 78 8.20 13.51 13.91
CA MET A 78 9.47 14.09 14.35
C MET A 78 10.70 13.37 13.81
N GLU A 79 10.51 12.43 12.88
CA GLU A 79 11.57 11.66 12.21
C GLU A 79 12.42 10.81 13.17
N LYS A 80 11.87 10.44 14.32
CA LYS A 80 12.48 9.51 15.26
C LYS A 80 12.34 8.05 14.80
N ILE A 81 11.33 7.76 13.99
CA ILE A 81 11.16 6.49 13.28
C ILE A 81 10.98 6.76 11.79
N ASP A 82 11.42 5.82 10.96
CA ASP A 82 11.38 5.97 9.51
C ASP A 82 10.18 5.28 8.88
N VAL A 83 9.72 4.17 9.46
CA VAL A 83 8.70 3.32 8.87
C VAL A 83 7.61 2.99 9.88
N ILE A 84 6.36 3.15 9.47
CA ILE A 84 5.19 2.61 10.17
C ILE A 84 4.69 1.41 9.42
N VAL A 85 4.47 0.29 10.12
CA VAL A 85 3.79 -0.89 9.60
C VAL A 85 2.38 -0.90 10.18
N ALA A 86 1.36 -0.78 9.33
CA ALA A 86 -0.02 -0.61 9.76
C ALA A 86 -0.95 -1.64 9.11
N THR A 87 -2.12 -1.86 9.71
CA THR A 87 -3.17 -2.64 9.08
C THR A 87 -3.88 -1.83 8.01
N ILE A 88 -4.29 -2.51 6.93
CA ILE A 88 -5.14 -1.95 5.88
C ILE A 88 -6.40 -1.38 6.54
N ALA A 89 -6.82 -0.21 6.09
CA ALA A 89 -7.98 0.55 6.60
C ALA A 89 -7.82 1.16 7.99
N PHE A 90 -6.74 0.88 8.73
CA PHE A 90 -6.52 1.48 10.05
C PHE A 90 -5.50 2.64 10.02
N GLY A 91 -4.78 2.84 8.94
CA GLY A 91 -3.79 3.91 8.84
C GLY A 91 -4.36 5.33 8.77
N MET A 92 -5.64 5.54 9.05
CA MET A 92 -6.35 6.80 8.82
C MET A 92 -5.79 8.00 9.61
N GLY A 93 -5.16 7.76 10.75
CA GLY A 93 -4.56 8.84 11.56
C GLY A 93 -3.13 9.16 11.18
N ILE A 94 -2.50 8.40 10.28
CA ILE A 94 -1.11 8.61 9.92
C ILE A 94 -1.03 9.75 8.91
N ASP A 95 -0.44 10.86 9.33
CA ASP A 95 -0.30 12.04 8.49
C ASP A 95 1.09 12.64 8.66
N LYS A 96 1.85 12.64 7.55
CA LYS A 96 3.16 13.24 7.47
C LYS A 96 3.34 13.75 6.03
N PRO A 97 3.66 15.03 5.82
CA PRO A 97 3.63 15.60 4.46
C PRO A 97 4.68 15.03 3.51
N ASP A 98 5.80 14.55 4.02
CA ASP A 98 6.94 14.06 3.24
C ASP A 98 7.12 12.55 3.28
N VAL A 99 6.04 11.78 3.32
CA VAL A 99 6.11 10.32 3.14
C VAL A 99 6.57 10.03 1.72
N ARG A 100 7.66 9.28 1.57
CA ARG A 100 8.29 9.01 0.28
C ARG A 100 7.88 7.68 -0.35
N TYR A 101 7.33 6.75 0.44
CA TYR A 101 6.80 5.50 -0.12
C TYR A 101 5.67 4.93 0.72
N VAL A 102 4.75 4.26 0.02
CA VAL A 102 3.68 3.46 0.61
C VAL A 102 3.76 2.08 -0.03
N ILE A 103 3.97 1.06 0.79
CA ILE A 103 4.06 -0.34 0.35
C ILE A 103 2.82 -1.08 0.83
N HIS A 104 2.18 -1.80 -0.08
CA HIS A 104 1.13 -2.75 0.28
C HIS A 104 1.72 -4.17 0.27
N TYR A 105 1.90 -4.74 1.45
CA TYR A 105 2.30 -6.14 1.63
C TYR A 105 1.21 -7.08 1.12
N ASP A 106 -0.03 -6.72 1.40
CA ASP A 106 -1.23 -7.38 0.91
C ASP A 106 -2.02 -6.40 0.05
N ILE A 107 -2.74 -6.91 -0.96
CA ILE A 107 -3.55 -6.04 -1.80
C ILE A 107 -4.68 -5.41 -0.99
N PRO A 108 -5.04 -4.16 -1.26
CA PRO A 108 -6.17 -3.52 -0.60
C PRO A 108 -7.49 -4.15 -1.03
N LYS A 109 -8.51 -3.98 -0.21
CA LYS A 109 -9.84 -4.56 -0.44
C LYS A 109 -10.61 -3.87 -1.56
N SER A 110 -10.23 -2.65 -1.90
CA SER A 110 -10.88 -1.84 -2.94
C SER A 110 -9.91 -0.83 -3.53
N LEU A 111 -10.21 -0.35 -4.74
CA LEU A 111 -9.42 0.72 -5.36
C LEU A 111 -9.62 2.06 -4.64
N GLU A 112 -10.77 2.28 -4.03
CA GLU A 112 -11.00 3.47 -3.19
C GLU A 112 -10.06 3.47 -1.98
N GLY A 113 -9.96 2.34 -1.27
CA GLY A 113 -9.02 2.17 -0.16
C GLY A 113 -7.58 2.33 -0.62
N TYR A 114 -7.23 1.75 -1.76
CA TYR A 114 -5.92 1.89 -2.36
C TYR A 114 -5.56 3.36 -2.64
N TYR A 115 -6.49 4.10 -3.21
CA TYR A 115 -6.30 5.53 -3.49
C TYR A 115 -6.07 6.33 -2.20
N GLN A 116 -6.87 6.07 -1.17
CA GLN A 116 -6.72 6.75 0.12
C GLN A 116 -5.38 6.43 0.79
N GLU A 117 -4.95 5.18 0.74
CA GLU A 117 -3.70 4.73 1.35
C GLU A 117 -2.48 5.22 0.60
N THR A 118 -2.47 5.11 -0.72
CA THR A 118 -1.36 5.65 -1.54
C THR A 118 -1.32 7.18 -1.53
N GLY A 119 -2.48 7.81 -1.38
CA GLY A 119 -2.59 9.26 -1.28
C GLY A 119 -1.87 9.88 -0.09
N ARG A 120 -1.43 9.08 0.87
CA ARG A 120 -0.61 9.53 2.00
C ARG A 120 0.83 9.83 1.60
N ALA A 121 1.29 9.32 0.47
CA ALA A 121 2.63 9.61 -0.04
C ALA A 121 2.65 10.97 -0.73
N GLY A 122 3.79 11.66 -0.61
CA GLY A 122 4.07 12.86 -1.39
C GLY A 122 3.06 13.98 -1.25
N ARG A 123 2.46 14.18 -0.08
CA ARG A 123 1.48 15.26 0.15
C ARG A 123 2.06 16.65 0.00
N ASP A 124 3.37 16.76 0.17
CA ASP A 124 4.12 18.00 -0.04
C ASP A 124 4.39 18.33 -1.52
N GLY A 125 3.90 17.49 -2.44
CA GLY A 125 4.15 17.60 -3.87
C GLY A 125 5.45 16.95 -4.33
N GLY A 126 6.26 16.43 -3.41
CA GLY A 126 7.47 15.69 -3.73
C GLY A 126 7.18 14.26 -4.18
N GLU A 127 8.23 13.52 -4.52
CA GLU A 127 8.12 12.14 -5.00
C GLU A 127 7.45 11.23 -3.99
N GLY A 128 6.57 10.34 -4.47
CA GLY A 128 5.99 9.26 -3.69
C GLY A 128 5.99 7.97 -4.49
N LEU A 129 6.54 6.90 -3.91
CA LEU A 129 6.60 5.57 -4.51
C LEU A 129 5.51 4.70 -3.91
N CYS A 130 4.60 4.19 -4.74
CA CYS A 130 3.50 3.33 -4.30
C CYS A 130 3.70 1.93 -4.88
N ILE A 131 4.15 1.01 -4.02
CA ILE A 131 4.53 -0.35 -4.41
C ILE A 131 3.53 -1.34 -3.80
N THR A 132 2.91 -2.15 -4.63
CA THR A 132 1.97 -3.19 -4.19
C THR A 132 2.52 -4.56 -4.54
N PHE A 133 2.55 -5.47 -3.58
CA PHE A 133 2.88 -6.87 -3.80
C PHE A 133 1.59 -7.65 -4.03
N TYR A 134 1.54 -8.43 -5.09
CA TYR A 134 0.34 -9.15 -5.51
C TYR A 134 0.62 -10.61 -5.82
N SER A 135 -0.28 -11.47 -5.36
CA SER A 135 -0.35 -12.89 -5.72
C SER A 135 -1.82 -13.30 -5.81
N SER A 136 -2.15 -14.14 -6.80
CA SER A 136 -3.51 -14.68 -6.91
C SER A 136 -3.94 -15.48 -5.68
N LYS A 137 -2.98 -16.02 -4.92
CA LYS A 137 -3.26 -16.72 -3.65
C LYS A 137 -3.86 -15.79 -2.60
N ASP A 138 -3.54 -14.50 -2.65
CA ASP A 138 -4.09 -13.51 -1.72
C ASP A 138 -5.59 -13.33 -1.92
N LEU A 139 -6.10 -13.51 -3.13
CA LEU A 139 -7.54 -13.41 -3.41
C LEU A 139 -8.33 -14.45 -2.62
N GLN A 140 -7.83 -15.69 -2.59
CA GLN A 140 -8.47 -16.78 -1.84
C GLN A 140 -8.49 -16.48 -0.34
N LYS A 141 -7.40 -15.92 0.16
CA LYS A 141 -7.25 -15.53 1.57
C LYS A 141 -8.23 -14.43 1.95
N LEU A 142 -8.36 -13.42 1.09
CA LEU A 142 -9.29 -12.30 1.31
C LEU A 142 -10.75 -12.73 1.18
N GLU A 143 -11.08 -13.66 0.29
CA GLU A 143 -12.42 -14.22 0.16
C GLU A 143 -12.84 -14.94 1.45
N LYS A 144 -11.92 -15.63 2.12
CA LYS A 144 -12.19 -16.28 3.40
C LYS A 144 -12.60 -15.28 4.49
N PHE A 145 -12.06 -14.07 4.48
CA PHE A 145 -12.46 -13.03 5.43
C PHE A 145 -13.89 -12.55 5.25
N MET A 146 -14.50 -12.83 4.13
CA MET A 146 -15.90 -12.48 3.85
C MET A 146 -16.88 -13.56 4.31
N GLU A 147 -16.41 -14.77 4.59
CA GLU A 147 -17.24 -15.85 5.09
C GLU A 147 -17.87 -15.44 6.42
N GLY A 148 -19.15 -15.78 6.61
CA GLY A 148 -19.91 -15.42 7.79
C GLY A 148 -20.56 -14.04 7.76
N LYS A 149 -20.27 -13.21 6.76
CA LYS A 149 -20.97 -11.94 6.55
C LYS A 149 -22.29 -12.15 5.80
N PRO A 150 -23.25 -11.22 5.89
CA PRO A 150 -24.46 -11.29 5.06
C PRO A 150 -24.12 -11.41 3.57
N VAL A 151 -24.94 -12.16 2.81
CA VAL A 151 -24.69 -12.47 1.39
C VAL A 151 -24.49 -11.19 0.56
N ALA A 152 -25.29 -10.15 0.81
CA ALA A 152 -25.16 -8.89 0.08
C ALA A 152 -23.78 -8.24 0.31
N GLU A 153 -23.25 -8.28 1.53
CA GLU A 153 -21.92 -7.75 1.84
C GLU A 153 -20.82 -8.58 1.20
N GLN A 154 -20.99 -9.91 1.16
CA GLN A 154 -20.03 -10.79 0.48
C GLN A 154 -19.96 -10.48 -1.03
N ASP A 155 -21.10 -10.27 -1.68
CA ASP A 155 -21.17 -9.98 -3.11
C ASP A 155 -20.47 -8.65 -3.43
N ILE A 156 -20.75 -7.59 -2.66
CA ILE A 156 -20.10 -6.29 -2.80
C ILE A 156 -18.59 -6.42 -2.58
N GLY A 157 -18.19 -7.11 -1.51
CA GLY A 157 -16.78 -7.32 -1.18
C GLY A 157 -16.03 -8.06 -2.26
N ARG A 158 -16.62 -9.09 -2.88
CA ARG A 158 -16.02 -9.83 -3.98
C ARG A 158 -15.86 -8.95 -5.21
N GLN A 159 -16.86 -8.15 -5.54
CA GLN A 159 -16.80 -7.22 -6.67
C GLN A 159 -15.65 -6.22 -6.49
N LEU A 160 -15.55 -5.60 -5.32
CA LEU A 160 -14.49 -4.65 -5.00
C LEU A 160 -13.11 -5.32 -5.09
N LEU A 161 -12.99 -6.54 -4.60
CA LEU A 161 -11.75 -7.30 -4.66
C LEU A 161 -11.37 -7.67 -6.10
N GLN A 162 -12.35 -8.04 -6.93
CA GLN A 162 -12.13 -8.35 -8.35
C GLN A 162 -11.64 -7.11 -9.11
N GLU A 163 -12.17 -5.94 -8.81
CA GLU A 163 -11.70 -4.68 -9.39
C GLU A 163 -10.25 -4.39 -9.03
N THR A 164 -9.88 -4.63 -7.77
CA THR A 164 -8.50 -4.47 -7.30
C THR A 164 -7.57 -5.48 -7.98
N ALA A 165 -7.99 -6.73 -8.10
CA ALA A 165 -7.22 -7.77 -8.77
C ALA A 165 -7.04 -7.44 -10.27
N ALA A 166 -8.08 -6.96 -10.93
CA ALA A 166 -7.99 -6.55 -12.33
C ALA A 166 -6.98 -5.42 -12.52
N TYR A 167 -6.96 -4.46 -11.62
CA TYR A 167 -5.95 -3.40 -11.60
C TYR A 167 -4.53 -3.99 -11.44
N ALA A 168 -4.35 -4.89 -10.49
CA ALA A 168 -3.04 -5.50 -10.21
C ALA A 168 -2.51 -6.34 -11.38
N GLU A 169 -3.39 -7.02 -12.11
CA GLU A 169 -3.03 -7.90 -13.22
C GLU A 169 -2.92 -7.20 -14.57
N SER A 170 -3.37 -5.95 -14.65
CA SER A 170 -3.44 -5.21 -15.92
C SER A 170 -2.07 -4.78 -16.43
N SER A 171 -1.95 -4.71 -17.76
CA SER A 171 -0.82 -4.10 -18.45
C SER A 171 -1.08 -2.65 -18.89
N VAL A 172 -2.26 -2.12 -18.62
CA VAL A 172 -2.65 -0.74 -18.94
C VAL A 172 -2.01 0.21 -17.92
N CYS A 173 -1.82 1.46 -18.31
CA CYS A 173 -1.32 2.52 -17.43
C CYS A 173 -2.08 2.50 -16.10
N ARG A 174 -1.35 2.39 -14.98
CA ARG A 174 -1.91 2.33 -13.63
C ARG A 174 -2.73 3.58 -13.31
N ARG A 175 -2.21 4.74 -13.65
CA ARG A 175 -2.87 6.03 -13.43
C ARG A 175 -4.18 6.12 -14.19
N LYS A 176 -4.18 5.71 -15.44
CA LYS A 176 -5.38 5.69 -16.28
C LYS A 176 -6.49 4.82 -15.68
N LEU A 177 -6.13 3.61 -15.25
CA LEU A 177 -7.09 2.70 -14.62
C LEU A 177 -7.69 3.30 -13.34
N LEU A 178 -6.84 3.87 -12.49
CA LEU A 178 -7.26 4.45 -11.22
C LEU A 178 -8.17 5.66 -11.44
N LEU A 179 -7.80 6.56 -12.33
CA LEU A 179 -8.61 7.75 -12.64
C LEU A 179 -9.95 7.38 -13.29
N HIS A 180 -9.96 6.42 -14.21
CA HIS A 180 -11.19 5.93 -14.82
C HIS A 180 -12.12 5.32 -13.78
N TYR A 181 -11.59 4.62 -12.79
CA TYR A 181 -12.39 4.07 -11.70
C TYR A 181 -13.17 5.17 -10.97
N PHE A 182 -12.58 6.36 -10.81
CA PHE A 182 -13.22 7.52 -10.19
C PHE A 182 -14.01 8.39 -11.15
N GLY A 183 -14.22 7.92 -12.39
CA GLY A 183 -15.00 8.63 -13.39
C GLY A 183 -14.28 9.77 -14.11
N GLU A 184 -12.96 9.88 -13.92
CA GLU A 184 -12.17 10.88 -14.65
C GLU A 184 -11.67 10.31 -15.97
N ILE A 185 -11.69 11.16 -17.01
CA ILE A 185 -11.14 10.82 -18.31
C ILE A 185 -9.66 11.21 -18.31
N TYR A 186 -8.80 10.23 -18.57
CA TYR A 186 -7.37 10.46 -18.70
C TYR A 186 -6.97 10.10 -20.12
N THR A 187 -6.57 11.10 -20.91
CA THR A 187 -6.35 10.96 -22.36
C THR A 187 -4.93 10.53 -22.72
N GLU A 188 -3.98 10.63 -21.79
CA GLU A 188 -2.61 10.21 -22.00
C GLU A 188 -2.51 8.69 -22.06
N ASP A 189 -1.82 8.13 -23.07
CA ASP A 189 -1.57 6.70 -23.16
C ASP A 189 -0.41 6.28 -22.26
N ASN A 190 0.51 7.20 -22.00
CA ASN A 190 1.70 6.98 -21.18
C ASN A 190 1.81 8.10 -20.14
N CYS A 191 1.68 7.74 -18.86
CA CYS A 191 1.77 8.72 -17.78
C CYS A 191 3.22 9.07 -17.40
N GLY A 192 4.19 8.30 -17.90
CA GLY A 192 5.60 8.50 -17.58
C GLY A 192 5.99 8.17 -16.14
N ASN A 193 5.06 7.69 -15.31
CA ASN A 193 5.30 7.49 -13.89
C ASN A 193 4.53 6.29 -13.29
N CYS A 194 4.55 5.17 -13.99
CA CYS A 194 4.09 3.88 -13.47
C CYS A 194 4.89 2.75 -14.15
N ASP A 195 4.87 1.57 -13.55
CA ASP A 195 5.61 0.42 -14.06
C ASP A 195 5.18 0.03 -15.48
N ASN A 196 3.87 0.02 -15.74
CA ASN A 196 3.35 -0.37 -17.06
C ASN A 196 3.72 0.61 -18.17
N CYS A 197 3.84 1.89 -17.85
CA CYS A 197 4.28 2.90 -18.84
C CYS A 197 5.78 2.90 -19.05
N LEU A 198 6.57 2.74 -17.98
CA LEU A 198 8.02 2.76 -18.05
C LEU A 198 8.61 1.45 -18.59
N ASN A 199 7.96 0.33 -18.30
CA ASN A 199 8.37 -1.01 -18.74
C ASN A 199 7.17 -1.76 -19.31
N PRO A 200 6.72 -1.44 -20.54
CA PRO A 200 5.58 -2.10 -21.14
C PRO A 200 5.79 -3.61 -21.22
N LYS A 201 4.82 -4.36 -20.72
CA LYS A 201 4.86 -5.82 -20.82
C LYS A 201 4.65 -6.21 -22.28
N LYS A 202 5.54 -7.06 -22.81
CA LYS A 202 5.37 -7.64 -24.12
C LYS A 202 4.14 -8.56 -24.07
N GLN A 203 3.21 -8.30 -24.93
CA GLN A 203 2.06 -9.19 -25.13
C GLN A 203 2.51 -10.44 -25.88
#